data_c716b3d374420db043b6676583a2df70
#
_entry.id   c716b3d374420db043b6676583a2df70
#
_cell.length_a   1.000
_cell.length_b   1.000
_cell.length_c   1.000
_cell.angle_alpha   90.00
_cell.angle_beta   90.00
_cell.angle_gamma   90.00
#
_symmetry.space_group_name_H-M   'P 1'
#
loop_
_entity.id
_entity.type
_entity.pdbx_description
1 polymer ?
#
loop_
_entity_poly.entity_id
_entity_poly.type
_entity_poly.pdbx_seq_one_letter_code
_entity_poly.pdbx_strand_id
1 'polypeptide(L)'
;MYHPRVQGVRVGQTLEVRNSDATLHNIHSLSTKGSGFNVGQPLAGMVYKYQLKAEEVMLHVKCDVHSWMTGYLGVVPHPYFAVTDAAGTFTIANVPAGKQTVQVWHEQYGALAQTVDVKAGGTTTVEFAYTGNEKPSQTAFAVQELVVPVDATAVQLIASRRRD
;
A
#
# COMPACT_ATOMS: atom_id res chain seq x y z
N MET A 1 -17.97 -2.40 -3.69
CA MET A 1 -16.73 -2.31 -2.86
C MET A 1 -15.57 -2.02 -3.79
N TYR A 2 -14.54 -1.27 -3.37
CA TYR A 2 -13.33 -1.11 -4.20
C TYR A 2 -12.54 -2.42 -4.25
N HIS A 3 -12.05 -2.76 -5.43
CA HIS A 3 -11.16 -3.89 -5.67
C HIS A 3 -9.94 -3.45 -6.50
N PRO A 4 -8.73 -3.79 -6.08
CA PRO A 4 -8.40 -4.34 -4.76
C PRO A 4 -8.66 -3.32 -3.65
N ARG A 5 -8.89 -3.79 -2.40
CA ARG A 5 -9.10 -2.91 -1.24
C ARG A 5 -7.84 -2.15 -0.82
N VAL A 6 -6.70 -2.79 -0.96
CA VAL A 6 -5.36 -2.22 -0.70
C VAL A 6 -4.51 -2.39 -1.94
N GLN A 7 -3.81 -1.35 -2.34
CA GLN A 7 -2.93 -1.37 -3.51
C GLN A 7 -1.69 -0.51 -3.29
N GLY A 8 -0.53 -1.01 -3.71
CA GLY A 8 0.69 -0.22 -3.83
C GLY A 8 0.74 0.48 -5.19
N VAL A 9 1.21 1.72 -5.18
CA VAL A 9 1.35 2.57 -6.38
C VAL A 9 2.61 3.41 -6.25
N ARG A 10 3.30 3.67 -7.35
CA ARG A 10 4.42 4.61 -7.34
C ARG A 10 3.97 6.05 -7.53
N VAL A 11 4.69 6.98 -6.91
CA VAL A 11 4.56 8.40 -7.21
C VAL A 11 4.72 8.62 -8.72
N GLY A 12 3.85 9.43 -9.31
CA GLY A 12 3.83 9.71 -10.74
C GLY A 12 3.06 8.69 -11.59
N GLN A 13 2.68 7.53 -11.05
CA GLN A 13 1.80 6.60 -11.76
C GLN A 13 0.38 7.15 -11.86
N THR A 14 -0.29 6.76 -12.94
CA THR A 14 -1.71 7.05 -13.12
C THR A 14 -2.55 5.98 -12.43
N LEU A 15 -3.35 6.40 -11.47
CA LEU A 15 -4.44 5.60 -10.91
C LEU A 15 -5.61 5.62 -11.90
N GLU A 16 -6.08 4.45 -12.30
CA GLU A 16 -7.31 4.31 -13.08
C GLU A 16 -8.39 3.71 -12.19
N VAL A 17 -9.50 4.41 -12.04
CA VAL A 17 -10.66 3.97 -11.28
C VAL A 17 -11.83 3.76 -12.22
N ARG A 18 -12.36 2.54 -12.24
CA ARG A 18 -13.48 2.14 -13.10
C ARG A 18 -14.71 1.83 -12.25
N ASN A 19 -15.85 2.40 -12.62
CA ASN A 19 -17.14 1.94 -12.11
C ASN A 19 -17.60 0.72 -12.92
N SER A 20 -17.76 -0.43 -12.28
CA SER A 20 -18.26 -1.67 -12.91
C SER A 20 -19.74 -1.91 -12.64
N ASP A 21 -20.37 -1.10 -11.79
CA ASP A 21 -21.74 -1.26 -11.36
C ASP A 21 -22.69 -0.31 -12.11
N ALA A 22 -23.94 -0.71 -12.29
CA ALA A 22 -24.99 0.13 -12.89
C ALA A 22 -25.60 1.12 -11.89
N THR A 23 -24.81 1.61 -10.94
CA THR A 23 -25.20 2.58 -9.92
C THR A 23 -24.16 3.66 -9.74
N LEU A 24 -24.58 4.78 -9.16
CA LEU A 24 -23.68 5.87 -8.84
C LEU A 24 -22.67 5.45 -7.75
N HIS A 25 -21.41 5.56 -8.07
CA HIS A 25 -20.31 5.59 -7.10
C HIS A 25 -19.56 6.91 -7.22
N ASN A 26 -18.79 7.26 -6.21
CA ASN A 26 -17.73 8.23 -6.34
C ASN A 26 -16.44 7.65 -5.73
N ILE A 27 -15.32 8.24 -6.09
CA ILE A 27 -14.05 8.02 -5.40
C ILE A 27 -13.58 9.35 -4.82
N HIS A 28 -13.45 9.38 -3.50
CA HIS A 28 -13.00 10.52 -2.73
C HIS A 28 -11.68 10.16 -2.03
N SER A 29 -10.62 10.83 -2.44
CA SER A 29 -9.30 10.73 -1.83
C SER A 29 -9.22 11.67 -0.62
N LEU A 30 -8.92 11.12 0.55
CA LEU A 30 -8.69 11.87 1.78
C LEU A 30 -7.22 12.25 1.96
N SER A 31 -6.53 12.55 0.87
CA SER A 31 -5.12 12.92 0.87
C SER A 31 -4.86 14.17 1.69
N THR A 32 -3.81 14.11 2.51
CA THR A 32 -3.25 15.25 3.24
C THR A 32 -1.99 15.83 2.58
N LYS A 33 -1.50 15.18 1.51
CA LYS A 33 -0.23 15.51 0.84
C LYS A 33 -0.38 15.92 -0.63
N GLY A 34 -1.56 16.43 -1.01
CA GLY A 34 -1.77 17.03 -2.33
C GLY A 34 -2.27 16.08 -3.43
N SER A 35 -2.61 14.84 -3.10
CA SER A 35 -3.26 13.90 -4.02
C SER A 35 -4.78 13.84 -3.80
N GLY A 36 -5.40 14.97 -3.41
CA GLY A 36 -6.83 15.08 -3.18
C GLY A 36 -7.63 15.14 -4.47
N PHE A 37 -8.69 14.32 -4.56
CA PHE A 37 -9.71 14.37 -5.60
C PHE A 37 -11.03 13.81 -5.08
N ASN A 38 -12.13 14.23 -5.69
CA ASN A 38 -13.46 13.65 -5.44
C ASN A 38 -14.24 13.64 -6.75
N VAL A 39 -14.53 12.46 -7.28
CA VAL A 39 -15.13 12.30 -8.60
C VAL A 39 -16.28 11.31 -8.58
N GLY A 40 -17.44 11.75 -9.06
CA GLY A 40 -18.62 10.92 -9.26
C GLY A 40 -18.54 10.11 -10.55
N GLN A 41 -18.99 8.88 -10.48
CA GLN A 41 -19.11 7.93 -11.62
C GLN A 41 -20.53 7.34 -11.64
N PRO A 42 -21.51 8.06 -12.22
CA PRO A 42 -22.91 7.65 -12.20
C PRO A 42 -23.26 6.44 -13.10
N LEU A 43 -22.41 6.10 -14.06
CA LEU A 43 -22.70 5.06 -15.04
C LEU A 43 -21.67 3.95 -15.02
N ALA A 44 -22.10 2.72 -15.26
CA ALA A 44 -21.21 1.59 -15.49
C ALA A 44 -20.26 1.85 -16.66
N GLY A 45 -19.01 1.40 -16.53
CA GLY A 45 -17.97 1.57 -17.53
C GLY A 45 -17.24 2.92 -17.46
N MET A 46 -17.71 3.87 -16.68
CA MET A 46 -16.98 5.14 -16.48
C MET A 46 -15.60 4.89 -15.89
N VAL A 47 -14.61 5.61 -16.42
CA VAL A 47 -13.22 5.53 -16.01
C VAL A 47 -12.75 6.93 -15.63
N TYR A 48 -12.15 7.05 -14.46
CA TYR A 48 -11.45 8.23 -14.01
C TYR A 48 -9.95 7.94 -13.89
N LYS A 49 -9.12 8.86 -14.36
CA LYS A 49 -7.67 8.75 -14.31
C LYS A 49 -7.10 9.90 -13.49
N TYR A 50 -6.23 9.57 -12.54
CA TYR A 50 -5.58 10.56 -11.69
C TYR A 50 -4.11 10.21 -11.51
N GLN A 51 -3.23 11.19 -11.65
CA GLN A 51 -1.81 11.01 -11.39
C GLN A 51 -1.50 11.32 -9.92
N LEU A 52 -0.99 10.32 -9.21
CA LEU A 52 -0.59 10.48 -7.81
C LEU A 52 0.71 11.26 -7.72
N LYS A 53 0.67 12.45 -7.11
CA LYS A 53 1.76 13.44 -7.18
C LYS A 53 2.72 13.40 -6.01
N ALA A 54 2.30 12.85 -4.89
CA ALA A 54 3.07 12.86 -3.66
C ALA A 54 3.06 11.50 -2.99
N GLU A 55 4.15 11.19 -2.30
CA GLU A 55 4.23 10.03 -1.42
C GLU A 55 3.23 10.18 -0.27
N GLU A 56 2.40 9.17 -0.12
CA GLU A 56 1.45 9.09 0.98
C GLU A 56 1.15 7.62 1.28
N VAL A 57 1.81 7.10 2.31
CA VAL A 57 1.59 5.70 2.70
C VAL A 57 0.21 5.60 3.33
N MET A 58 -0.60 4.73 2.71
CA MET A 58 -1.98 4.42 3.06
C MET A 58 -2.93 5.61 2.92
N LEU A 59 -2.83 6.29 1.78
CA LEU A 59 -3.86 7.21 1.34
C LEU A 59 -5.23 6.54 1.38
N HIS A 60 -6.12 7.07 2.20
CA HIS A 60 -7.48 6.55 2.34
C HIS A 60 -8.36 7.07 1.20
N VAL A 61 -9.07 6.18 0.56
CA VAL A 61 -10.13 6.50 -0.42
C VAL A 61 -11.46 5.94 0.04
N LYS A 62 -12.54 6.68 -0.20
CA LYS A 62 -13.90 6.26 0.17
C LYS A 62 -14.92 6.63 -0.91
N CYS A 63 -16.09 6.04 -0.83
CA CYS A 63 -17.28 6.49 -1.53
C CYS A 63 -18.17 7.30 -0.56
N ASP A 64 -18.59 8.50 -0.98
CA ASP A 64 -19.48 9.34 -0.14
C ASP A 64 -20.94 8.88 -0.21
N VAL A 65 -21.30 8.09 -1.23
CA VAL A 65 -22.64 7.53 -1.42
C VAL A 65 -22.84 6.24 -0.63
N HIS A 66 -21.78 5.41 -0.55
CA HIS A 66 -21.82 4.10 0.08
C HIS A 66 -20.75 4.03 1.18
N SER A 67 -21.13 4.31 2.41
CA SER A 67 -20.22 4.46 3.55
C SER A 67 -19.32 3.26 3.85
N TRP A 68 -19.71 2.06 3.42
CA TRP A 68 -18.92 0.83 3.56
C TRP A 68 -17.84 0.65 2.47
N MET A 69 -17.89 1.48 1.41
CA MET A 69 -16.88 1.42 0.35
C MET A 69 -15.66 2.26 0.74
N THR A 70 -14.61 1.55 1.11
CA THR A 70 -13.33 2.15 1.47
C THR A 70 -12.18 1.34 0.88
N GLY A 71 -11.04 1.98 0.67
CA GLY A 71 -9.80 1.38 0.20
C GLY A 71 -8.58 2.21 0.58
N TYR A 72 -7.41 1.64 0.36
CA TYR A 72 -6.14 2.27 0.74
C TYR A 72 -5.10 2.15 -0.37
N LEU A 73 -4.38 3.23 -0.63
CA LEU A 73 -3.29 3.28 -1.60
C LEU A 73 -1.98 3.57 -0.88
N GLY A 74 -1.03 2.65 -0.96
CA GLY A 74 0.34 2.88 -0.55
C GLY A 74 1.10 3.59 -1.67
N VAL A 75 1.16 4.93 -1.63
CA VAL A 75 1.85 5.72 -2.65
C VAL A 75 3.30 5.91 -2.21
N VAL A 76 4.22 5.26 -2.90
CA VAL A 76 5.65 5.23 -2.54
C VAL A 76 6.53 5.67 -3.71
N PRO A 77 7.74 6.21 -3.46
CA PRO A 77 8.63 6.69 -4.54
C PRO A 77 9.39 5.55 -5.25
N HIS A 78 9.39 4.34 -4.70
CA HIS A 78 10.18 3.20 -5.17
C HIS A 78 9.28 2.00 -5.56
N PRO A 79 9.79 0.99 -6.28
CA PRO A 79 9.02 -0.18 -6.71
C PRO A 79 8.94 -1.31 -5.67
N TYR A 80 9.58 -1.16 -4.50
CA TYR A 80 9.73 -2.21 -3.49
C TYR A 80 8.54 -2.21 -2.54
N PHE A 81 7.44 -2.76 -3.00
CA PHE A 81 6.24 -2.96 -2.19
C PHE A 81 5.48 -4.21 -2.64
N ALA A 82 4.69 -4.77 -1.76
CA ALA A 82 3.76 -5.83 -2.05
C ALA A 82 2.53 -5.72 -1.14
N VAL A 83 1.45 -6.38 -1.53
CA VAL A 83 0.27 -6.59 -0.70
C VAL A 83 0.23 -8.08 -0.36
N THR A 84 -0.07 -8.40 0.89
CA THR A 84 -0.18 -9.79 1.33
C THR A 84 -1.33 -10.51 0.63
N ASP A 85 -1.12 -11.78 0.32
CA ASP A 85 -2.18 -12.68 -0.11
C ASP A 85 -3.11 -13.09 1.07
N ALA A 86 -4.05 -13.98 0.81
CA ALA A 86 -4.99 -14.48 1.83
C ALA A 86 -4.31 -15.28 2.95
N ALA A 87 -3.11 -15.80 2.74
CA ALA A 87 -2.31 -16.49 3.74
C ALA A 87 -1.42 -15.53 4.56
N GLY A 88 -1.44 -14.23 4.24
CA GLY A 88 -0.59 -13.22 4.86
C GLY A 88 0.83 -13.22 4.32
N THR A 89 1.09 -13.88 3.19
CA THR A 89 2.42 -13.98 2.57
C THR A 89 2.61 -12.91 1.52
N PHE A 90 3.81 -12.37 1.39
CA PHE A 90 4.19 -11.46 0.32
C PHE A 90 5.66 -11.63 -0.08
N THR A 91 5.98 -11.21 -1.28
CA THR A 91 7.36 -11.20 -1.80
C THR A 91 7.64 -9.86 -2.44
N ILE A 92 8.78 -9.27 -2.09
CA ILE A 92 9.32 -8.08 -2.75
C ILE A 92 10.61 -8.50 -3.46
N ALA A 93 10.57 -8.48 -4.79
CA ALA A 93 11.72 -8.85 -5.61
C ALA A 93 12.67 -7.68 -5.80
N ASN A 94 13.94 -8.00 -6.11
CA ASN A 94 14.94 -7.03 -6.53
C ASN A 94 15.26 -5.93 -5.51
N VAL A 95 15.12 -6.23 -4.22
CA VAL A 95 15.50 -5.31 -3.15
C VAL A 95 17.03 -5.20 -3.10
N PRO A 96 17.61 -4.00 -3.04
CA PRO A 96 19.05 -3.81 -2.94
C PRO A 96 19.65 -4.54 -1.73
N ALA A 97 20.85 -5.11 -1.92
CA ALA A 97 21.59 -5.74 -0.82
C ALA A 97 22.00 -4.72 0.24
N GLY A 98 22.18 -5.19 1.48
CA GLY A 98 22.53 -4.39 2.64
C GLY A 98 21.38 -4.22 3.64
N LYS A 99 21.56 -3.32 4.59
CA LYS A 99 20.55 -3.05 5.62
C LYS A 99 19.35 -2.33 5.01
N GLN A 100 18.17 -2.95 5.13
CA GLN A 100 16.90 -2.41 4.64
C GLN A 100 15.89 -2.37 5.79
N THR A 101 15.09 -1.33 5.84
CA THR A 101 13.95 -1.26 6.75
C THR A 101 12.70 -1.69 6.03
N VAL A 102 12.11 -2.80 6.47
CA VAL A 102 10.82 -3.27 5.97
C VAL A 102 9.72 -2.74 6.87
N GLN A 103 8.74 -2.09 6.28
CA GLN A 103 7.57 -1.59 6.98
C GLN A 103 6.34 -2.35 6.50
N VAL A 104 5.47 -2.74 7.42
CA VAL A 104 4.16 -3.32 7.14
C VAL A 104 3.09 -2.43 7.74
N TRP A 105 1.93 -2.41 7.09
CA TRP A 105 0.81 -1.64 7.55
C TRP A 105 -0.48 -2.46 7.51
N HIS A 106 -1.31 -2.24 8.53
CA HIS A 106 -2.64 -2.82 8.62
C HIS A 106 -3.66 -1.73 8.98
N GLU A 107 -4.83 -1.72 8.33
CA GLU A 107 -5.84 -0.66 8.50
C GLU A 107 -6.33 -0.49 9.93
N GLN A 108 -6.35 -1.56 10.70
CA GLN A 108 -6.82 -1.58 12.09
C GLN A 108 -5.69 -1.43 13.11
N TYR A 109 -4.51 -1.98 12.81
CA TYR A 109 -3.41 -2.09 13.78
C TYR A 109 -2.24 -1.14 13.46
N GLY A 110 -2.32 -0.40 12.35
CA GLY A 110 -1.29 0.56 11.96
C GLY A 110 -0.03 -0.11 11.43
N ALA A 111 1.13 0.45 11.76
CA ALA A 111 2.40 0.10 11.17
C ALA A 111 3.34 -0.60 12.14
N LEU A 112 4.09 -1.58 11.60
CA LEU A 112 5.27 -2.17 12.23
C LEU A 112 6.46 -2.03 11.29
N ALA A 113 7.69 -2.03 11.84
CA ALA A 113 8.91 -1.96 11.06
C ALA A 113 9.99 -2.86 11.64
N GLN A 114 10.80 -3.45 10.76
CA GLN A 114 11.98 -4.23 11.13
C GLN A 114 13.12 -3.92 10.16
N THR A 115 14.35 -3.85 10.67
CA THR A 115 15.55 -3.77 9.84
C THR A 115 16.08 -5.16 9.56
N VAL A 116 16.31 -5.46 8.28
CA VAL A 116 16.85 -6.72 7.81
C VAL A 116 18.14 -6.49 7.02
N ASP A 117 19.02 -7.49 7.00
CA ASP A 117 20.21 -7.48 6.16
C ASP A 117 19.97 -8.32 4.91
N VAL A 118 19.76 -7.64 3.78
CA VAL A 118 19.48 -8.27 2.49
C VAL A 118 20.79 -8.74 1.87
N LYS A 119 20.90 -10.02 1.58
CA LYS A 119 22.10 -10.62 0.96
C LYS A 119 22.00 -10.59 -0.56
N ALA A 120 23.09 -10.22 -1.21
CA ALA A 120 23.18 -10.26 -2.67
C ALA A 120 22.98 -11.70 -3.17
N GLY A 121 22.14 -11.87 -4.20
CA GLY A 121 21.86 -13.19 -4.83
C GLY A 121 21.10 -14.19 -3.95
N GLY A 122 20.59 -13.75 -2.78
CA GLY A 122 19.90 -14.62 -1.83
C GLY A 122 18.45 -14.19 -1.55
N THR A 123 17.80 -14.92 -0.66
CA THR A 123 16.50 -14.59 -0.09
C THR A 123 16.67 -14.25 1.39
N THR A 124 16.07 -13.18 1.84
CA THR A 124 15.98 -12.81 3.25
C THR A 124 14.53 -12.93 3.69
N THR A 125 14.27 -13.66 4.77
CA THR A 125 12.92 -13.84 5.33
C THR A 125 12.76 -12.96 6.57
N VAL A 126 11.59 -12.34 6.71
CA VAL A 126 11.19 -11.56 7.89
C VAL A 126 9.74 -11.87 8.23
N GLU A 127 9.44 -11.93 9.51
CA GLU A 127 8.08 -12.16 10.02
C GLU A 127 7.59 -10.95 10.80
N PHE A 128 6.33 -10.59 10.57
CA PHE A 128 5.62 -9.59 11.34
C PHE A 128 4.38 -10.22 11.97
N ALA A 129 4.16 -9.97 13.23
CA ALA A 129 2.97 -10.42 13.94
C ALA A 129 2.28 -9.23 14.59
N TYR A 130 0.98 -9.07 14.29
CA TYR A 130 0.12 -8.17 15.02
C TYR A 130 -0.52 -8.95 16.17
N THR A 131 -0.45 -8.40 17.38
CA THR A 131 -1.00 -9.02 18.60
C THR A 131 -2.48 -8.67 18.82
N GLY A 132 -2.97 -7.67 18.05
CA GLY A 132 -4.32 -7.13 18.19
C GLY A 132 -4.43 -6.00 19.23
N ASN A 133 -3.34 -5.67 19.91
CA ASN A 133 -3.28 -4.61 20.93
C ASN A 133 -2.60 -3.33 20.42
N GLU A 134 -2.09 -3.35 19.19
CA GLU A 134 -1.47 -2.20 18.58
C GLU A 134 -2.50 -1.08 18.39
N LYS A 135 -2.11 0.13 18.77
CA LYS A 135 -2.91 1.32 18.47
C LYS A 135 -2.49 1.84 17.10
N PRO A 136 -3.44 2.24 16.24
CA PRO A 136 -3.12 2.87 14.97
C PRO A 136 -2.19 4.06 15.21
N SER A 137 -0.95 3.96 14.78
CA SER A 137 -0.04 5.10 14.80
C SER A 137 -0.36 5.95 13.59
N GLN A 138 -0.75 7.19 13.81
CA GLN A 138 -0.86 8.22 12.77
C GLN A 138 0.49 8.82 12.39
N THR A 139 1.59 8.25 12.88
CA THR A 139 2.92 8.76 12.61
C THR A 139 3.22 8.57 11.12
N ALA A 140 3.30 9.68 10.42
CA ALA A 140 3.75 9.71 9.05
C ALA A 140 5.11 9.00 8.95
N PHE A 141 5.19 8.02 8.06
CA PHE A 141 6.43 7.32 7.78
C PHE A 141 7.47 8.32 7.26
N ALA A 142 8.53 8.54 8.00
CA ALA A 142 9.72 9.14 7.45
C ALA A 142 10.43 8.04 6.65
N VAL A 143 10.25 8.06 5.33
CA VAL A 143 11.05 7.21 4.44
C VAL A 143 12.46 7.77 4.44
N GLN A 144 13.39 7.03 5.00
CA GLN A 144 14.79 7.29 4.79
C GLN A 144 15.11 7.02 3.31
N GLU A 145 15.70 8.01 2.65
CA GLU A 145 16.07 7.98 1.25
C GLU A 145 16.85 6.70 0.91
N LEU A 146 16.24 5.82 0.11
CA LEU A 146 16.89 4.60 -0.35
C LEU A 146 17.73 4.94 -1.57
N VAL A 147 19.03 5.12 -1.39
CA VAL A 147 20.00 5.24 -2.49
C VAL A 147 20.21 3.84 -3.07
N VAL A 148 19.78 3.62 -4.31
CA VAL A 148 19.79 2.33 -4.99
C VAL A 148 21.09 2.09 -5.74
N PRO A 149 21.92 1.09 -5.38
CA PRO A 149 22.87 0.48 -6.31
C PRO A 149 22.15 -0.60 -7.13
N VAL A 150 22.53 -0.72 -8.39
CA VAL A 150 21.90 -1.62 -9.37
C VAL A 150 22.46 -3.03 -9.19
N ASP A 151 21.91 -3.83 -8.27
CA ASP A 151 21.99 -5.30 -8.35
C ASP A 151 20.92 -5.94 -7.44
N ALA A 152 20.15 -6.86 -8.01
CA ALA A 152 18.82 -7.16 -7.53
C ALA A 152 18.74 -8.50 -6.77
N THR A 153 18.16 -8.50 -5.58
CA THR A 153 17.89 -9.69 -4.76
C THR A 153 16.42 -9.75 -4.33
N ALA A 154 15.83 -10.94 -4.32
CA ALA A 154 14.46 -11.14 -3.85
C ALA A 154 14.41 -11.20 -2.31
N VAL A 155 13.42 -10.52 -1.71
CA VAL A 155 13.06 -10.65 -0.30
C VAL A 155 11.68 -11.30 -0.23
N GLN A 156 11.60 -12.42 0.47
CA GLN A 156 10.32 -13.07 0.78
C GLN A 156 9.92 -12.66 2.19
N LEU A 157 8.73 -12.11 2.34
CA LEU A 157 8.22 -11.59 3.59
C LEU A 157 6.91 -12.33 3.93
N ILE A 158 6.82 -12.84 5.15
CA ILE A 158 5.66 -13.57 5.64
C ILE A 158 5.04 -12.76 6.78
N ALA A 159 3.83 -12.26 6.57
CA ALA A 159 3.02 -11.70 7.65
C ALA A 159 2.02 -12.77 8.08
N SER A 160 2.14 -13.29 9.31
CA SER A 160 1.20 -14.27 9.83
C SER A 160 0.14 -13.59 10.71
N ARG A 161 -1.12 -13.93 10.48
CA ARG A 161 -2.22 -13.62 11.38
C ARG A 161 -2.29 -14.76 12.39
N ARG A 162 -2.08 -14.53 13.69
CA ARG A 162 -2.52 -15.52 14.68
C ARG A 162 -4.03 -15.64 14.57
N ARG A 163 -4.50 -16.83 14.27
CA ARG A 163 -5.90 -17.21 14.48
C ARG A 163 -6.00 -17.59 15.97
N ASP A 164 -6.80 -16.86 16.70
CA ASP A 164 -7.37 -17.36 17.93
C ASP A 164 -8.50 -18.33 17.60
#